data_1423e88b21e255d6db349aed28be4478
#
_entry.id   1423e88b21e255d6db349aed28be4478
#
_cell.length_a   1.000
_cell.length_b   1.000
_cell.length_c   1.000
_cell.angle_alpha   90.00
_cell.angle_beta   90.00
_cell.angle_gamma   90.00
#
_symmetry.space_group_name_H-M   'P 1'
#
loop_
_entity.id
_entity.type
_entity.pdbx_description
1 polymer ?
#
loop_
_entity_poly.entity_id
_entity_poly.type
_entity_poly.pdbx_seq_one_letter_code
_entity_poly.pdbx_strand_id
1 'polypeptide(L)'
;MRYHNITKDDMLNGDGLRVVLWVAGCEHCCKGCQNPMTWDQNGGLLFDESAKQEIFEQLDQPYINGITFSGGDPLHCANRDGVKQLMREIKEKYPDKTIWLYTGDSWENIKNYSMMKYIDVLVDGEFKLALRDVTLLWKGSSNQRVINVQATLSQEDTTVPVLYCGDHDDIPMGRETSHAPKLTDENIIQFNGGMDITCCGCQA
;
A
#
# COMPACT_ATOMS: atom_id res chain seq x y z
N MET A 1 15.98 -10.86 -2.25
CA MET A 1 15.49 -9.48 -2.11
C MET A 1 15.98 -8.86 -0.80
N ARG A 2 15.90 -7.55 -0.67
CA ARG A 2 16.22 -6.81 0.56
C ARG A 2 15.01 -5.97 0.97
N TYR A 3 14.96 -5.58 2.24
CA TYR A 3 13.84 -4.80 2.79
C TYR A 3 14.34 -3.81 3.84
N HIS A 4 13.57 -2.75 4.07
CA HIS A 4 13.89 -1.73 5.08
C HIS A 4 13.15 -1.95 6.39
N ASN A 5 11.91 -2.42 6.32
CA ASN A 5 11.08 -2.59 7.52
C ASN A 5 9.97 -3.63 7.28
N ILE A 6 9.45 -4.16 8.38
CA ILE A 6 8.20 -4.90 8.47
C ILE A 6 7.34 -4.13 9.48
N THR A 7 6.28 -3.47 9.00
CA THR A 7 5.33 -2.77 9.87
C THR A 7 4.23 -3.72 10.27
N LYS A 8 3.92 -3.77 11.56
CA LYS A 8 2.85 -4.58 12.14
C LYS A 8 1.62 -3.71 12.40
N ASP A 9 0.44 -4.30 12.34
CA ASP A 9 -0.84 -3.63 12.65
C ASP A 9 -1.05 -2.31 11.88
N ASP A 10 -0.65 -2.28 10.61
CA ASP A 10 -0.81 -1.12 9.74
C ASP A 10 -2.27 -0.96 9.27
N MET A 11 -2.80 0.26 9.31
CA MET A 11 -4.16 0.64 8.87
C MET A 11 -4.17 1.59 7.68
N LEU A 12 -2.99 1.98 7.17
CA LEU A 12 -2.89 3.04 6.15
C LEU A 12 -2.59 2.50 4.76
N ASN A 13 -1.97 1.32 4.68
CA ASN A 13 -1.48 0.76 3.44
C ASN A 13 -2.37 -0.39 2.92
N GLY A 14 -3.67 -0.22 2.98
CA GLY A 14 -4.68 -1.15 2.50
C GLY A 14 -5.86 -1.25 3.46
N ASP A 15 -6.85 -2.06 3.09
CA ASP A 15 -8.06 -2.24 3.89
C ASP A 15 -7.81 -3.22 5.05
N GLY A 16 -8.36 -2.90 6.23
CA GLY A 16 -8.18 -3.65 7.47
C GLY A 16 -6.77 -3.54 8.08
N LEU A 17 -6.53 -4.28 9.17
CA LEU A 17 -5.20 -4.36 9.81
C LEU A 17 -4.27 -5.28 9.02
N ARG A 18 -3.06 -4.81 8.73
CA ARG A 18 -2.16 -5.48 7.80
C ARG A 18 -0.71 -5.54 8.29
N VAL A 19 0.02 -6.51 7.79
CA VAL A 19 1.48 -6.48 7.81
C VAL A 19 1.95 -5.75 6.56
N VAL A 20 2.93 -4.84 6.67
CA VAL A 20 3.53 -4.19 5.48
C VAL A 20 4.99 -4.57 5.38
N LEU A 21 5.38 -5.16 4.25
CA LEU A 21 6.78 -5.40 3.90
C LEU A 21 7.28 -4.27 3.00
N TRP A 22 8.26 -3.51 3.51
CA TRP A 22 8.89 -2.38 2.81
C TRP A 22 10.16 -2.86 2.09
N VAL A 23 10.05 -3.25 0.83
CA VAL A 23 11.19 -3.76 0.05
C VAL A 23 12.16 -2.64 -0.34
N ALA A 24 13.42 -3.01 -0.62
CA ALA A 24 14.45 -2.13 -1.16
C ALA A 24 14.60 -2.33 -2.67
N GLY A 25 14.83 -1.23 -3.40
CA GLY A 25 14.99 -1.20 -4.86
C GLY A 25 13.78 -0.58 -5.56
N CYS A 26 14.02 0.53 -6.27
CA CYS A 26 13.02 1.21 -7.09
C CYS A 26 13.73 2.06 -8.15
N GLU A 27 13.33 1.95 -9.42
CA GLU A 27 13.88 2.71 -10.54
C GLU A 27 13.00 3.89 -10.98
N HIS A 28 11.78 4.03 -10.44
CA HIS A 28 10.86 5.10 -10.83
C HIS A 28 11.35 6.49 -10.44
N CYS A 29 12.11 6.62 -9.34
CA CYS A 29 12.68 7.88 -8.87
C CYS A 29 11.69 9.04 -8.82
N CYS A 30 10.45 8.79 -8.41
CA CYS A 30 9.35 9.75 -8.41
C CYS A 30 9.72 11.02 -7.63
N LYS A 31 9.54 12.20 -8.23
CA LYS A 31 9.78 13.47 -7.54
C LYS A 31 8.87 13.60 -6.32
N GLY A 32 9.47 13.83 -5.14
CA GLY A 32 8.73 13.92 -3.88
C GLY A 32 8.23 12.57 -3.34
N CYS A 33 8.89 11.47 -3.73
CA CYS A 33 8.62 10.15 -3.18
C CYS A 33 8.64 10.17 -1.65
N GLN A 34 7.70 9.48 -1.01
CA GLN A 34 7.62 9.41 0.45
C GLN A 34 8.70 8.49 1.05
N ASN A 35 9.24 7.56 0.25
CA ASN A 35 10.21 6.55 0.68
C ASN A 35 11.52 6.58 -0.14
N PRO A 36 12.20 7.71 -0.31
CA PRO A 36 13.40 7.78 -1.16
C PRO A 36 14.54 6.90 -0.65
N MET A 37 14.57 6.59 0.64
CA MET A 37 15.55 5.68 1.24
C MET A 37 15.45 4.24 0.70
N THR A 38 14.31 3.86 0.11
CA THR A 38 14.08 2.51 -0.43
C THR A 38 14.49 2.36 -1.90
N TRP A 39 15.03 3.41 -2.55
CA TRP A 39 15.41 3.33 -3.97
C TRP A 39 16.63 2.43 -4.20
N ASP A 40 17.61 2.45 -3.27
CA ASP A 40 18.80 1.60 -3.39
C ASP A 40 18.44 0.14 -3.16
N GLN A 41 18.57 -0.67 -4.21
CA GLN A 41 18.32 -2.12 -4.14
C GLN A 41 19.26 -2.88 -3.20
N ASN A 42 20.41 -2.28 -2.85
CA ASN A 42 21.39 -2.84 -1.90
C ASN A 42 21.17 -2.31 -0.46
N GLY A 43 20.24 -1.37 -0.29
CA GLY A 43 19.88 -0.81 1.01
C GLY A 43 19.13 -1.79 1.91
N GLY A 44 18.94 -1.38 3.18
CA GLY A 44 18.20 -2.17 4.16
C GLY A 44 18.84 -3.50 4.54
N LEU A 45 18.02 -4.44 4.99
CA LEU A 45 18.41 -5.77 5.48
C LEU A 45 18.19 -6.84 4.40
N LEU A 46 18.91 -7.94 4.47
CA LEU A 46 18.65 -9.12 3.66
C LEU A 46 17.35 -9.78 4.15
N PHE A 47 16.45 -10.09 3.23
CA PHE A 47 15.22 -10.83 3.55
C PHE A 47 15.56 -12.31 3.69
N ASP A 48 15.61 -12.79 4.90
CA ASP A 48 15.96 -14.16 5.30
C ASP A 48 14.76 -14.90 5.93
N GLU A 49 14.99 -16.11 6.41
CA GLU A 49 13.96 -16.92 7.07
C GLU A 49 13.45 -16.28 8.37
N SER A 50 14.28 -15.50 9.08
CA SER A 50 13.85 -14.79 10.29
C SER A 50 12.83 -13.69 9.95
N ALA A 51 13.10 -12.89 8.91
CA ALA A 51 12.17 -11.87 8.42
C ALA A 51 10.86 -12.50 7.90
N LYS A 52 10.96 -13.65 7.21
CA LYS A 52 9.77 -14.38 6.76
C LYS A 52 8.95 -14.90 7.96
N GLN A 53 9.62 -15.47 8.96
CA GLN A 53 8.97 -15.95 10.18
C GLN A 53 8.23 -14.81 10.89
N GLU A 54 8.83 -13.63 11.00
CA GLU A 54 8.20 -12.45 11.59
C GLU A 54 6.89 -12.08 10.88
N ILE A 55 6.86 -12.12 9.53
CA ILE A 55 5.64 -11.88 8.76
C ILE A 55 4.59 -12.96 9.08
N PHE A 56 4.98 -14.22 9.11
CA PHE A 56 4.05 -15.32 9.34
C PHE A 56 3.45 -15.30 10.74
N GLU A 57 4.23 -14.96 11.76
CA GLU A 57 3.74 -14.79 13.15
C GLU A 57 2.67 -13.69 13.23
N GLN A 58 2.80 -12.63 12.44
CA GLN A 58 1.78 -11.59 12.35
C GLN A 58 0.54 -12.09 11.59
N LEU A 59 0.73 -12.79 10.47
CA LEU A 59 -0.39 -13.33 9.69
C LEU A 59 -1.17 -14.42 10.45
N ASP A 60 -0.54 -15.10 11.41
CA ASP A 60 -1.22 -16.06 12.29
C ASP A 60 -2.24 -15.36 13.23
N GLN A 61 -2.15 -14.04 13.42
CA GLN A 61 -3.11 -13.30 14.24
C GLN A 61 -4.47 -13.22 13.56
N PRO A 62 -5.57 -13.56 14.26
CA PRO A 62 -6.90 -13.60 13.63
C PRO A 62 -7.42 -12.24 13.18
N TYR A 63 -6.95 -11.15 13.79
CA TYR A 63 -7.38 -9.79 13.48
C TYR A 63 -6.60 -9.15 12.31
N ILE A 64 -5.52 -9.78 11.84
CA ILE A 64 -4.77 -9.30 10.67
C ILE A 64 -5.51 -9.73 9.39
N ASN A 65 -5.87 -8.78 8.55
CA ASN A 65 -6.60 -9.02 7.30
C ASN A 65 -5.69 -9.54 6.16
N GLY A 66 -4.38 -9.23 6.23
CA GLY A 66 -3.46 -9.69 5.20
C GLY A 66 -2.12 -8.94 5.20
N ILE A 67 -1.45 -8.97 4.05
CA ILE A 67 -0.15 -8.33 3.85
C ILE A 67 -0.20 -7.32 2.72
N THR A 68 0.61 -6.27 2.85
CA THR A 68 0.89 -5.29 1.80
C THR A 68 2.38 -5.30 1.45
N PHE A 69 2.68 -5.38 0.17
CA PHE A 69 4.03 -5.19 -0.37
C PHE A 69 4.17 -3.76 -0.87
N SER A 70 5.13 -3.03 -0.32
CA SER A 70 5.38 -1.61 -0.61
C SER A 70 6.86 -1.25 -0.39
N GLY A 71 7.18 0.02 -0.23
CA GLY A 71 8.54 0.52 0.09
C GLY A 71 9.23 1.11 -1.13
N GLY A 72 10.19 0.37 -1.72
CA GLY A 72 10.68 0.56 -3.06
C GLY A 72 9.61 0.10 -4.07
N ASP A 73 9.99 -0.68 -5.05
CA ASP A 73 9.00 -1.31 -5.93
C ASP A 73 9.07 -2.84 -5.78
N PRO A 74 7.99 -3.50 -5.33
CA PRO A 74 7.92 -4.96 -5.24
C PRO A 74 8.09 -5.66 -6.59
N LEU A 75 7.82 -4.97 -7.71
CA LEU A 75 7.99 -5.48 -9.07
C LEU A 75 9.38 -5.17 -9.67
N HIS A 76 10.24 -4.43 -8.95
CA HIS A 76 11.63 -4.23 -9.33
C HIS A 76 12.34 -5.59 -9.56
N CYS A 77 13.24 -5.66 -10.54
CA CYS A 77 13.89 -6.92 -10.94
C CYS A 77 14.58 -7.66 -9.78
N ALA A 78 15.15 -6.93 -8.82
CA ALA A 78 15.77 -7.52 -7.62
C ALA A 78 14.78 -8.12 -6.62
N ASN A 79 13.49 -7.78 -6.70
CA ASN A 79 12.46 -8.15 -5.73
C ASN A 79 11.46 -9.18 -6.27
N ARG A 80 11.11 -9.07 -7.54
CA ARG A 80 9.97 -9.73 -8.18
C ARG A 80 9.88 -11.24 -7.88
N ASP A 81 10.98 -11.95 -8.01
CA ASP A 81 10.97 -13.41 -7.79
C ASP A 81 10.78 -13.76 -6.32
N GLY A 82 11.46 -13.05 -5.41
CA GLY A 82 11.32 -13.25 -3.97
C GLY A 82 9.92 -12.87 -3.46
N VAL A 83 9.38 -11.74 -3.93
CA VAL A 83 8.00 -11.30 -3.62
C VAL A 83 6.99 -12.31 -4.13
N LYS A 84 7.12 -12.78 -5.37
CA LYS A 84 6.23 -13.81 -5.95
C LYS A 84 6.26 -15.11 -5.15
N GLN A 85 7.45 -15.55 -4.74
CA GLN A 85 7.58 -16.77 -3.93
C GLN A 85 6.89 -16.59 -2.58
N LEU A 86 7.12 -15.46 -1.90
CA LEU A 86 6.49 -15.17 -0.60
C LEU A 86 4.96 -15.10 -0.72
N MET A 87 4.43 -14.44 -1.75
CA MET A 87 2.98 -14.39 -2.03
C MET A 87 2.38 -15.79 -2.19
N ARG A 88 3.07 -16.67 -2.93
CA ARG A 88 2.61 -18.05 -3.09
C ARG A 88 2.55 -18.78 -1.76
N GLU A 89 3.62 -18.72 -0.95
CA GLU A 89 3.67 -19.37 0.36
C GLU A 89 2.58 -18.82 1.31
N ILE A 90 2.30 -17.51 1.25
CA ILE A 90 1.23 -16.88 2.02
C ILE A 90 -0.14 -17.41 1.58
N LYS A 91 -0.43 -17.44 0.27
CA LYS A 91 -1.72 -17.94 -0.22
C LYS A 91 -1.93 -19.43 0.02
N GLU A 92 -0.85 -20.22 0.05
CA GLU A 92 -0.89 -21.65 0.40
C GLU A 92 -1.22 -21.86 1.89
N LYS A 93 -0.63 -21.06 2.79
CA LYS A 93 -0.84 -21.19 4.25
C LYS A 93 -2.09 -20.42 4.73
N TYR A 94 -2.39 -19.27 4.13
CA TYR A 94 -3.43 -18.33 4.57
C TYR A 94 -4.33 -17.94 3.38
N PRO A 95 -5.18 -18.82 2.88
CA PRO A 95 -6.01 -18.57 1.69
C PRO A 95 -6.95 -17.37 1.87
N ASP A 96 -7.42 -17.13 3.09
CA ASP A 96 -8.36 -16.05 3.43
C ASP A 96 -7.70 -14.68 3.65
N LYS A 97 -6.36 -14.63 3.76
CA LYS A 97 -5.64 -13.36 3.93
C LYS A 97 -5.44 -12.67 2.58
N THR A 98 -5.75 -11.38 2.54
CA THR A 98 -5.62 -10.59 1.30
C THR A 98 -4.19 -10.11 1.08
N ILE A 99 -3.77 -10.06 -0.18
CA ILE A 99 -2.47 -9.54 -0.62
C ILE A 99 -2.67 -8.25 -1.40
N TRP A 100 -2.10 -7.16 -0.90
CA TRP A 100 -2.01 -5.87 -1.57
C TRP A 100 -0.60 -5.63 -2.10
N LEU A 101 -0.49 -4.95 -3.22
CA LEU A 101 0.80 -4.58 -3.81
C LEU A 101 0.76 -3.16 -4.35
N TYR A 102 1.79 -2.38 -4.02
CA TYR A 102 2.03 -1.04 -4.56
C TYR A 102 3.15 -1.09 -5.59
N THR A 103 2.96 -0.44 -6.74
CA THR A 103 3.98 -0.31 -7.77
C THR A 103 3.87 1.01 -8.52
N GLY A 104 4.98 1.51 -9.03
CA GLY A 104 4.99 2.63 -9.96
C GLY A 104 4.63 2.23 -11.40
N ASP A 105 4.62 0.95 -11.72
CA ASP A 105 4.18 0.44 -13.03
C ASP A 105 2.67 0.58 -13.20
N SER A 106 2.22 0.67 -14.46
CA SER A 106 0.79 0.64 -14.79
C SER A 106 0.29 -0.78 -15.04
N TRP A 107 -0.97 -1.05 -14.73
CA TRP A 107 -1.65 -2.32 -14.98
C TRP A 107 -1.39 -2.87 -16.40
N GLU A 108 -1.47 -2.00 -17.39
CA GLU A 108 -1.30 -2.35 -18.80
C GLU A 108 0.05 -3.03 -19.08
N ASN A 109 1.11 -2.64 -18.34
CA ASN A 109 2.46 -3.17 -18.51
C ASN A 109 2.67 -4.50 -17.76
N ILE A 110 1.96 -4.70 -16.64
CA ILE A 110 2.28 -5.77 -15.68
C ILE A 110 1.19 -6.85 -15.58
N LYS A 111 0.00 -6.65 -16.15
CA LYS A 111 -1.15 -7.57 -16.05
C LYS A 111 -0.83 -9.03 -16.43
N ASN A 112 0.17 -9.24 -17.28
CA ASN A 112 0.57 -10.57 -17.72
C ASN A 112 1.61 -11.25 -16.81
N TYR A 113 2.02 -10.59 -15.70
CA TYR A 113 2.95 -11.22 -14.77
C TYR A 113 2.24 -12.34 -14.00
N SER A 114 2.92 -13.50 -13.97
CA SER A 114 2.34 -14.71 -13.36
C SER A 114 2.04 -14.60 -11.85
N MET A 115 2.50 -13.55 -11.19
CA MET A 115 2.22 -13.26 -9.80
C MET A 115 0.87 -12.57 -9.59
N MET A 116 0.26 -11.97 -10.62
CA MET A 116 -1.03 -11.26 -10.50
C MET A 116 -2.13 -12.14 -9.93
N LYS A 117 -2.10 -13.44 -10.18
CA LYS A 117 -3.07 -14.40 -9.62
C LYS A 117 -3.06 -14.51 -8.08
N TYR A 118 -1.99 -14.03 -7.42
CA TYR A 118 -1.88 -14.04 -5.96
C TYR A 118 -2.30 -12.71 -5.32
N ILE A 119 -2.39 -11.64 -6.12
CA ILE A 119 -2.69 -10.29 -5.65
C ILE A 119 -4.20 -10.09 -5.64
N ASP A 120 -4.74 -9.61 -4.52
CA ASP A 120 -6.16 -9.24 -4.42
C ASP A 120 -6.36 -7.79 -4.85
N VAL A 121 -5.51 -6.88 -4.37
CA VAL A 121 -5.59 -5.45 -4.71
C VAL A 121 -4.22 -4.90 -5.11
N LEU A 122 -4.20 -4.17 -6.23
CA LEU A 122 -3.02 -3.50 -6.78
C LEU A 122 -3.21 -1.99 -6.73
N VAL A 123 -2.26 -1.28 -6.15
CA VAL A 123 -2.16 0.18 -6.29
C VAL A 123 -1.09 0.47 -7.34
N ASP A 124 -1.52 0.92 -8.53
CA ASP A 124 -0.68 1.08 -9.70
C ASP A 124 -0.39 2.54 -10.05
N GLY A 125 0.70 2.75 -10.78
CA GLY A 125 1.09 4.02 -11.35
C GLY A 125 2.05 4.85 -10.49
N GLU A 126 2.94 5.58 -11.16
CA GLU A 126 3.94 6.43 -10.51
C GLU A 126 3.28 7.52 -9.66
N PHE A 127 3.87 7.77 -8.48
CA PHE A 127 3.50 8.93 -7.68
C PHE A 127 3.84 10.23 -8.41
N LYS A 128 2.87 11.13 -8.54
CA LYS A 128 3.04 12.44 -9.15
C LYS A 128 2.81 13.56 -8.12
N LEU A 129 3.88 14.25 -7.73
CA LEU A 129 3.82 15.31 -6.72
C LEU A 129 2.78 16.40 -7.05
N ALA A 130 2.62 16.76 -8.32
CA ALA A 130 1.61 17.75 -8.76
C ALA A 130 0.16 17.29 -8.57
N LEU A 131 -0.05 15.99 -8.39
CA LEU A 131 -1.35 15.35 -8.19
C LEU A 131 -1.50 14.74 -6.79
N ARG A 132 -0.57 15.08 -5.88
CA ARG A 132 -0.60 14.62 -4.50
C ARG A 132 -1.88 15.11 -3.82
N ASP A 133 -2.54 14.17 -3.15
CA ASP A 133 -3.73 14.46 -2.35
C ASP A 133 -3.75 13.51 -1.14
N VAL A 134 -3.67 14.07 0.06
CA VAL A 134 -3.62 13.31 1.32
C VAL A 134 -4.98 12.79 1.79
N THR A 135 -6.05 13.19 1.12
CA THR A 135 -7.41 12.72 1.41
C THR A 135 -7.78 11.45 0.67
N LEU A 136 -6.94 11.04 -0.30
CA LEU A 136 -7.16 9.82 -1.08
C LEU A 136 -6.90 8.57 -0.23
N LEU A 137 -7.83 7.62 -0.29
CA LEU A 137 -7.64 6.33 0.36
C LEU A 137 -6.60 5.51 -0.41
N TRP A 138 -5.61 4.96 0.32
CA TRP A 138 -4.61 3.98 -0.11
C TRP A 138 -3.70 4.40 -1.27
N LYS A 139 -3.73 5.65 -1.72
CA LYS A 139 -2.86 6.15 -2.80
C LYS A 139 -2.39 7.57 -2.53
N GLY A 140 -1.21 7.92 -3.03
CA GLY A 140 -0.56 9.20 -2.73
C GLY A 140 -0.90 10.32 -3.72
N SER A 141 -1.37 9.99 -4.93
CA SER A 141 -1.70 10.95 -5.99
C SER A 141 -2.89 10.49 -6.82
N SER A 142 -3.68 11.44 -7.34
CA SER A 142 -4.95 11.16 -7.97
C SER A 142 -4.85 10.34 -9.28
N ASN A 143 -3.70 10.31 -9.92
CA ASN A 143 -3.45 9.48 -11.11
C ASN A 143 -3.29 7.98 -10.81
N GLN A 144 -2.99 7.62 -9.58
CA GLN A 144 -2.85 6.21 -9.18
C GLN A 144 -4.24 5.56 -9.09
N ARG A 145 -4.30 4.26 -9.36
CA ARG A 145 -5.55 3.48 -9.30
C ARG A 145 -5.43 2.42 -8.22
N VAL A 146 -6.54 2.12 -7.56
CA VAL A 146 -6.68 0.98 -6.65
C VAL A 146 -7.53 -0.04 -7.40
N ILE A 147 -6.93 -1.17 -7.77
CA ILE A 147 -7.48 -2.15 -8.71
C ILE A 147 -7.83 -3.44 -7.96
N ASN A 148 -9.05 -3.92 -8.12
CA ASN A 148 -9.42 -5.28 -7.73
C ASN A 148 -8.90 -6.26 -8.79
N VAL A 149 -7.78 -6.91 -8.49
CA VAL A 149 -7.08 -7.77 -9.45
C VAL A 149 -7.89 -9.00 -9.78
N GLN A 150 -8.49 -9.66 -8.79
CA GLN A 150 -9.23 -10.90 -9.01
C GLN A 150 -10.50 -10.65 -9.84
N ALA A 151 -11.23 -9.57 -9.54
CA ALA A 151 -12.38 -9.17 -10.35
C ALA A 151 -11.96 -8.81 -11.80
N THR A 152 -10.81 -8.13 -11.96
CA THR A 152 -10.29 -7.79 -13.29
C THR A 152 -9.90 -9.04 -14.08
N LEU A 153 -9.21 -10.00 -13.45
CA LEU A 153 -8.79 -11.25 -14.11
C LEU A 153 -9.96 -12.16 -14.45
N SER A 154 -11.11 -11.99 -13.81
CA SER A 154 -12.33 -12.77 -14.08
C SER A 154 -13.12 -12.23 -15.28
N GLN A 155 -12.76 -11.08 -15.84
CA GLN A 155 -13.38 -10.52 -17.05
C GLN A 155 -12.82 -11.18 -18.31
N GLU A 156 -13.62 -11.18 -19.39
CA GLU A 156 -13.15 -11.61 -20.72
C GLU A 156 -12.09 -10.65 -21.27
N ASP A 157 -12.24 -9.34 -21.00
CA ASP A 157 -11.27 -8.29 -21.37
C ASP A 157 -10.61 -7.71 -20.10
N THR A 158 -9.37 -8.05 -19.89
CA THR A 158 -8.54 -7.55 -18.77
C THR A 158 -7.83 -6.23 -19.09
N THR A 159 -8.13 -5.58 -20.20
CA THR A 159 -7.49 -4.30 -20.57
C THR A 159 -7.98 -3.13 -19.71
N VAL A 160 -9.23 -3.19 -19.27
CA VAL A 160 -9.84 -2.19 -18.40
C VAL A 160 -9.96 -2.77 -16.99
N PRO A 161 -9.15 -2.29 -16.01
CA PRO A 161 -9.19 -2.86 -14.68
C PRO A 161 -10.44 -2.46 -13.91
N VAL A 162 -10.95 -3.37 -13.08
CA VAL A 162 -12.00 -3.12 -12.09
C VAL A 162 -11.40 -2.36 -10.92
N LEU A 163 -11.96 -1.20 -10.57
CA LEU A 163 -11.49 -0.45 -9.42
C LEU A 163 -12.00 -1.07 -8.11
N TYR A 164 -11.15 -1.04 -7.09
CA TYR A 164 -11.49 -1.49 -5.75
C TYR A 164 -12.12 -0.33 -4.96
N CYS A 165 -13.28 -0.55 -4.40
CA CYS A 165 -14.05 0.44 -3.64
C CYS A 165 -14.04 0.22 -2.13
N GLY A 166 -13.35 -0.82 -1.63
CA GLY A 166 -13.41 -1.27 -0.24
C GLY A 166 -14.57 -2.24 0.01
N ASP A 167 -14.52 -2.94 1.14
CA ASP A 167 -15.62 -3.82 1.58
C ASP A 167 -16.81 -3.03 2.18
N HIS A 168 -16.77 -1.70 2.10
CA HIS A 168 -17.81 -0.81 2.60
C HIS A 168 -18.81 -0.47 1.49
N ASP A 169 -19.65 -1.42 1.12
CA ASP A 169 -20.76 -1.24 0.18
C ASP A 169 -21.79 -0.19 0.64
N ASP A 170 -21.66 0.36 1.86
CA ASP A 170 -22.64 1.25 2.48
C ASP A 170 -22.17 2.71 2.69
N ILE A 171 -20.97 3.11 2.23
CA ILE A 171 -20.58 4.52 2.25
C ILE A 171 -20.78 5.09 0.85
N PRO A 172 -21.85 5.87 0.58
CA PRO A 172 -22.01 6.55 -0.69
C PRO A 172 -20.77 7.42 -0.93
N MET A 173 -20.03 7.17 -1.99
CA MET A 173 -19.01 8.07 -2.53
C MET A 173 -19.73 9.34 -2.99
N GLY A 174 -19.98 10.26 -2.09
CA GLY A 174 -20.74 11.46 -2.38
C GLY A 174 -21.31 12.14 -1.15
N ARG A 175 -20.56 12.27 -0.07
CA ARG A 175 -20.80 13.41 0.79
C ARG A 175 -20.10 14.61 0.16
N GLU A 176 -20.84 15.36 -0.65
CA GLU A 176 -20.58 16.77 -0.78
C GLU A 176 -20.39 17.31 0.65
N THR A 177 -19.19 17.78 0.95
CA THR A 177 -18.85 18.44 2.22
C THR A 177 -19.51 19.83 2.25
N SER A 178 -20.83 19.90 2.08
CA SER A 178 -21.56 21.14 2.18
C SER A 178 -21.86 21.56 3.62
N HIS A 179 -21.38 20.78 4.62
CA HIS A 179 -21.59 21.08 6.04
C HIS A 179 -20.34 20.83 6.88
N ALA A 180 -19.14 21.16 6.39
CA ALA A 180 -18.06 21.45 7.31
C ALA A 180 -18.49 22.71 8.10
N PRO A 181 -18.65 22.66 9.42
CA PRO A 181 -18.92 23.86 10.21
C PRO A 181 -17.77 24.83 9.96
N LYS A 182 -18.06 26.04 9.47
CA LYS A 182 -17.07 27.10 9.43
C LYS A 182 -16.55 27.25 10.85
N LEU A 183 -15.26 26.99 11.05
CA LEU A 183 -14.56 27.30 12.29
C LEU A 183 -14.65 28.81 12.47
N THR A 184 -15.55 29.25 13.32
CA THR A 184 -15.58 30.62 13.85
C THR A 184 -14.73 30.63 15.11
N ASP A 185 -14.07 31.75 15.40
CA ASP A 185 -13.16 31.92 16.55
C ASP A 185 -13.80 31.55 17.91
N GLU A 186 -15.10 31.39 17.98
CA GLU A 186 -15.85 30.99 19.16
C GLU A 186 -15.85 29.50 19.48
N ASN A 187 -15.37 28.63 18.54
CA ASN A 187 -15.38 27.18 18.69
C ASN A 187 -13.99 26.59 18.97
N ILE A 188 -12.99 27.41 19.28
CA ILE A 188 -11.68 26.96 19.67
C ILE A 188 -11.69 26.58 21.14
N ILE A 189 -11.87 25.28 21.42
CA ILE A 189 -11.62 24.75 22.77
C ILE A 189 -10.11 24.75 22.97
N GLN A 190 -9.60 25.69 23.79
CA GLN A 190 -8.20 25.66 24.22
C GLN A 190 -8.02 24.47 25.17
N PHE A 191 -7.37 23.42 24.67
CA PHE A 191 -6.78 22.39 25.52
C PHE A 191 -5.51 22.93 26.17
N ASN A 192 -5.62 23.48 27.38
CA ASN A 192 -4.49 23.76 28.26
C ASN A 192 -4.00 22.44 28.87
N GLY A 193 -3.18 21.70 28.16
CA GLY A 193 -2.54 20.50 28.65
C GLY A 193 -1.38 20.19 27.71
N GLY A 194 -0.15 20.60 28.09
CA GLY A 194 1.03 20.43 27.26
C GLY A 194 1.32 18.94 26.98
N MET A 195 1.20 18.54 25.72
CA MET A 195 1.98 17.50 25.10
C MET A 195 2.48 18.06 23.80
N ASP A 196 3.79 18.40 23.79
CA ASP A 196 4.51 18.68 22.56
C ASP A 196 4.54 17.41 21.71
N ILE A 197 3.60 17.31 20.78
CA ILE A 197 3.72 16.36 19.69
C ILE A 197 4.54 17.04 18.62
N THR A 198 5.87 16.91 18.70
CA THR A 198 6.75 17.21 17.59
C THR A 198 6.51 16.20 16.48
N CYS A 199 5.70 16.58 15.48
CA CYS A 199 5.67 15.90 14.19
C CYS A 199 7.06 16.00 13.58
N CYS A 200 7.81 14.90 13.57
CA CYS A 200 9.02 14.79 12.79
C CYS A 200 8.70 14.97 11.30
N GLY A 201 9.16 16.07 10.71
CA GLY A 201 9.53 16.13 9.31
C GLY A 201 8.51 16.63 8.31
N CYS A 202 7.98 17.84 8.50
CA CYS A 202 7.60 18.69 7.37
C CYS A 202 8.32 20.01 7.49
N GLN A 203 9.51 20.11 6.90
CA GLN A 203 10.09 21.39 6.53
C GLN A 203 10.02 21.54 5.02
N ALA A 204 9.59 22.74 4.63
CA ALA A 204 9.25 23.26 3.32
C ALA A 204 10.22 22.93 2.17
#